data_822b448cf5cb01fed9ac675037b03766
#
_entry.id   822b448cf5cb01fed9ac675037b03766
#
_cell.length_a   1.000
_cell.length_b   1.000
_cell.length_c   1.000
_cell.angle_alpha   90.00
_cell.angle_beta   90.00
_cell.angle_gamma   90.00
#
_symmetry.space_group_name_H-M   'P 1'
#
loop_
_entity.id
_entity.type
_entity.pdbx_description
1 polymer ?
#
loop_
_entity_poly.entity_id
_entity_poly.type
_entity_poly.pdbx_seq_one_letter_code
_entity_poly.pdbx_strand_id
1 'polypeptide(L)'
;MTNTGKLFACASVAFAATLALPGQATADAVSDVLKGKKVSMYISSGAGGTNDAYARIVAHHLGKHLPGNPRILPRNLPGASGLRAAKFLYNVAAKDGTIMGVVQRSVAVQPILGIKAANYDSSKFNWVGSTNSEVSAGIVWHTSAVQSFDQTFKQTLIVGSSGIASDTGAF
;
A
#
# COMPACT_ATOMS: atom_id res chain seq x y z
N MET A 1 -79.31 38.04 22.06
CA MET A 1 -78.62 37.00 22.84
C MET A 1 -77.63 36.36 21.90
N THR A 2 -76.41 36.70 22.08
CA THR A 2 -75.28 36.48 21.21
C THR A 2 -74.59 35.10 21.47
N ASN A 3 -74.40 34.30 20.45
CA ASN A 3 -73.69 33.04 20.56
C ASN A 3 -72.50 33.13 19.65
N THR A 4 -71.34 33.35 20.27
CA THR A 4 -70.07 33.50 19.64
C THR A 4 -69.42 32.13 19.57
N GLY A 5 -69.48 31.48 18.40
CA GLY A 5 -68.76 30.26 18.11
C GLY A 5 -67.22 30.54 17.89
N LYS A 6 -66.45 30.07 18.77
CA LYS A 6 -64.97 30.14 18.63
C LYS A 6 -64.51 29.08 17.65
N LEU A 7 -64.05 29.49 16.47
CA LEU A 7 -63.28 28.66 15.54
C LEU A 7 -61.86 28.47 16.07
N PHE A 8 -61.54 27.27 16.47
CA PHE A 8 -60.17 26.85 16.69
C PHE A 8 -59.56 26.45 15.36
N ALA A 9 -58.72 27.31 14.83
CA ALA A 9 -57.87 26.97 13.70
C ALA A 9 -56.69 26.14 14.22
N CYS A 10 -56.72 24.84 13.93
CA CYS A 10 -55.55 23.97 14.10
C CYS A 10 -54.51 24.29 13.04
N ALA A 11 -53.49 25.03 13.39
CA ALA A 11 -52.32 25.22 12.56
C ALA A 11 -51.45 23.95 12.64
N SER A 12 -51.59 23.07 11.64
CA SER A 12 -50.72 21.92 11.46
C SER A 12 -49.37 22.40 10.94
N VAL A 13 -48.40 22.54 11.84
CA VAL A 13 -47.00 22.75 11.48
C VAL A 13 -46.47 21.44 10.92
N ALA A 14 -46.43 21.34 9.60
CA ALA A 14 -45.71 20.25 8.91
C ALA A 14 -44.20 20.46 9.10
N PHE A 15 -43.64 19.76 10.06
CA PHE A 15 -42.18 19.67 10.25
C PHE A 15 -41.65 18.78 9.12
N ALA A 16 -41.24 19.39 8.01
CA ALA A 16 -40.53 18.72 6.94
C ALA A 16 -39.11 18.37 7.47
N ALA A 17 -38.97 17.17 8.01
CA ALA A 17 -37.67 16.56 8.29
C ALA A 17 -36.98 16.33 6.95
N THR A 18 -36.13 17.24 6.53
CA THR A 18 -35.15 17.02 5.46
C THR A 18 -34.15 15.97 5.96
N LEU A 19 -34.42 14.72 5.61
CA LEU A 19 -33.43 13.64 5.69
C LEU A 19 -32.28 14.01 4.74
N ALA A 20 -31.25 14.65 5.28
CA ALA A 20 -29.98 14.80 4.60
C ALA A 20 -29.42 13.39 4.41
N LEU A 21 -29.65 12.81 3.25
CA LEU A 21 -28.97 11.60 2.82
C LEU A 21 -27.47 11.89 2.83
N PRO A 22 -26.65 11.12 3.58
CA PRO A 22 -25.21 11.30 3.53
C PRO A 22 -24.76 11.11 2.09
N GLY A 23 -24.10 12.12 1.54
CA GLY A 23 -23.77 12.20 0.14
C GLY A 23 -22.98 10.98 -0.35
N GLN A 24 -23.49 10.34 -1.37
CA GLN A 24 -22.77 9.34 -2.18
C GLN A 24 -21.70 10.01 -3.09
N ALA A 25 -21.32 11.24 -2.79
CA ALA A 25 -20.48 12.09 -3.65
C ALA A 25 -19.01 11.63 -3.79
N THR A 26 -18.50 10.75 -2.89
CA THR A 26 -17.07 10.40 -2.90
C THR A 26 -16.73 9.26 -3.86
N ALA A 27 -17.64 8.33 -4.11
CA ALA A 27 -17.38 7.20 -5.01
C ALA A 27 -17.37 7.65 -6.49
N ASP A 28 -18.21 8.59 -6.86
CA ASP A 28 -18.29 9.11 -8.23
C ASP A 28 -17.04 9.91 -8.60
N ALA A 29 -16.52 10.74 -7.69
CA ALA A 29 -15.31 11.54 -7.94
C ALA A 29 -14.07 10.66 -8.17
N VAL A 30 -13.90 9.56 -7.42
CA VAL A 30 -12.79 8.62 -7.62
C VAL A 30 -13.01 7.81 -8.90
N SER A 31 -14.26 7.44 -9.20
CA SER A 31 -14.60 6.75 -10.44
C SER A 31 -14.21 7.58 -11.66
N ASP A 32 -14.52 8.87 -11.66
CA ASP A 32 -14.20 9.78 -12.77
C ASP A 32 -12.69 9.96 -12.95
N VAL A 33 -11.93 9.96 -11.86
CA VAL A 33 -10.46 10.06 -11.91
C VAL A 33 -9.84 8.83 -12.55
N LEU A 34 -10.35 7.62 -12.27
CA LEU A 34 -9.75 6.36 -12.70
C LEU A 34 -10.38 5.74 -13.95
N LYS A 35 -11.59 6.16 -14.34
CA LYS A 35 -12.34 5.62 -15.48
C LYS A 35 -11.57 5.75 -16.78
N GLY A 36 -11.37 4.62 -17.45
CA GLY A 36 -10.63 4.54 -18.73
C GLY A 36 -9.13 4.76 -18.59
N LYS A 37 -8.60 4.98 -17.38
CA LYS A 37 -7.16 5.19 -17.17
C LYS A 37 -6.41 3.88 -16.99
N LYS A 38 -5.10 3.98 -17.19
CA LYS A 38 -4.14 2.93 -16.91
C LYS A 38 -3.41 3.30 -15.62
N VAL A 39 -3.45 2.42 -14.62
CA VAL A 39 -2.70 2.58 -13.39
C VAL A 39 -1.40 1.78 -13.50
N SER A 40 -0.25 2.42 -13.38
CA SER A 40 1.04 1.76 -13.39
C SER A 40 1.38 1.24 -11.99
N MET A 41 1.62 -0.07 -11.87
CA MET A 41 2.07 -0.70 -10.63
C MET A 41 3.57 -1.00 -10.71
N TYR A 42 4.39 -0.21 -10.01
CA TYR A 42 5.84 -0.40 -9.97
C TYR A 42 6.23 -1.45 -8.94
N ILE A 43 7.01 -2.45 -9.39
CA ILE A 43 7.42 -3.60 -8.60
C ILE A 43 8.91 -3.47 -8.32
N SER A 44 9.29 -3.47 -7.04
CA SER A 44 10.68 -3.23 -6.62
C SER A 44 11.63 -4.40 -6.88
N SER A 45 11.12 -5.54 -7.36
CA SER A 45 11.92 -6.72 -7.70
C SER A 45 12.03 -6.94 -9.20
N GLY A 46 12.97 -7.80 -9.59
CA GLY A 46 13.06 -8.31 -10.96
C GLY A 46 11.85 -9.18 -11.32
N ALA A 47 11.67 -9.37 -12.63
CA ALA A 47 10.61 -10.24 -13.15
C ALA A 47 10.85 -11.71 -12.73
N GLY A 48 9.77 -12.43 -12.40
CA GLY A 48 9.81 -13.84 -12.00
C GLY A 48 10.14 -14.09 -10.52
N GLY A 49 10.47 -13.05 -9.74
CA GLY A 49 10.64 -13.18 -8.30
C GLY A 49 9.30 -13.24 -7.55
N THR A 50 9.34 -13.66 -6.27
CA THR A 50 8.15 -13.81 -5.42
C THR A 50 7.32 -12.52 -5.35
N ASN A 51 7.96 -11.37 -5.13
CA ASN A 51 7.27 -10.08 -5.10
C ASN A 51 6.65 -9.73 -6.46
N ASP A 52 7.27 -10.12 -7.56
CA ASP A 52 6.71 -9.94 -8.90
C ASP A 52 5.47 -10.80 -9.11
N ALA A 53 5.50 -12.05 -8.67
CA ALA A 53 4.36 -12.96 -8.74
C ALA A 53 3.15 -12.41 -7.94
N TYR A 54 3.34 -12.01 -6.69
CA TYR A 54 2.30 -11.39 -5.88
C TYR A 54 1.76 -10.11 -6.51
N ALA A 55 2.65 -9.23 -6.97
CA ALA A 55 2.23 -7.98 -7.61
C ALA A 55 1.38 -8.21 -8.85
N ARG A 56 1.71 -9.23 -9.67
CA ARG A 56 0.94 -9.57 -10.87
C ARG A 56 -0.42 -10.16 -10.54
N ILE A 57 -0.52 -10.99 -9.50
CA ILE A 57 -1.80 -11.50 -8.99
C ILE A 57 -2.68 -10.32 -8.54
N VAL A 58 -2.12 -9.41 -7.73
CA VAL A 58 -2.84 -8.21 -7.30
C VAL A 58 -3.25 -7.36 -8.50
N ALA A 59 -2.35 -7.09 -9.44
CA ALA A 59 -2.65 -6.29 -10.63
C ALA A 59 -3.77 -6.89 -11.47
N HIS A 60 -3.80 -8.23 -11.60
CA HIS A 60 -4.84 -8.91 -12.36
C HIS A 60 -6.24 -8.75 -11.75
N HIS A 61 -6.31 -8.73 -10.42
CA HIS A 61 -7.59 -8.70 -9.72
C HIS A 61 -8.02 -7.31 -9.25
N LEU A 62 -7.08 -6.44 -8.88
CA LEU A 62 -7.36 -5.15 -8.24
C LEU A 62 -8.21 -4.22 -9.10
N GLY A 63 -7.97 -4.15 -10.41
CA GLY A 63 -8.64 -3.19 -11.29
C GLY A 63 -10.16 -3.29 -11.25
N LYS A 64 -10.71 -4.51 -11.17
CA LYS A 64 -12.16 -4.74 -11.09
C LYS A 64 -12.80 -4.34 -9.74
N HIS A 65 -11.99 -4.11 -8.72
CA HIS A 65 -12.44 -3.69 -7.39
C HIS A 65 -12.22 -2.19 -7.14
N LEU A 66 -11.57 -1.50 -8.08
CA LEU A 66 -11.40 -0.05 -8.00
C LEU A 66 -12.54 0.68 -8.75
N PRO A 67 -13.01 1.83 -8.24
CA PRO A 67 -13.95 2.67 -8.97
C PRO A 67 -13.43 3.00 -10.36
N GLY A 68 -14.30 2.94 -11.37
CA GLY A 68 -13.92 3.18 -12.76
C GLY A 68 -13.22 2.02 -13.47
N ASN A 69 -12.99 0.89 -12.81
CA ASN A 69 -12.37 -0.33 -13.35
C ASN A 69 -11.08 -0.07 -14.17
N PRO A 70 -10.09 0.64 -13.61
CA PRO A 70 -8.87 0.98 -14.36
C PRO A 70 -8.06 -0.28 -14.68
N ARG A 71 -7.36 -0.25 -15.80
CA ARG A 71 -6.40 -1.31 -16.12
C ARG A 71 -5.12 -1.13 -15.34
N ILE A 72 -4.72 -2.13 -14.54
CA ILE A 72 -3.46 -2.12 -13.79
C ILE A 72 -2.34 -2.71 -14.68
N LEU A 73 -1.24 -1.97 -14.80
CA LEU A 73 -0.08 -2.35 -15.61
C LEU A 73 1.13 -2.59 -14.70
N PRO A 74 1.54 -3.84 -14.47
CA PRO A 74 2.73 -4.15 -13.71
C PRO A 74 4.01 -3.76 -14.47
N ARG A 75 4.95 -3.10 -13.78
CA ARG A 75 6.24 -2.62 -14.31
C ARG A 75 7.34 -2.91 -13.30
N ASN A 76 8.34 -3.69 -13.66
CA ASN A 76 9.46 -3.95 -12.78
C ASN A 76 10.42 -2.75 -12.75
N LEU A 77 10.83 -2.35 -11.54
CA LEU A 77 11.82 -1.32 -11.27
C LEU A 77 12.77 -1.80 -10.17
N PRO A 78 13.58 -2.84 -10.44
CA PRO A 78 14.48 -3.42 -9.46
C PRO A 78 15.66 -2.50 -9.16
N GLY A 79 16.30 -2.72 -8.03
CA GLY A 79 17.56 -2.10 -7.66
C GLY A 79 17.66 -1.75 -6.18
N ALA A 80 18.84 -1.96 -5.62
CA ALA A 80 19.26 -1.60 -4.27
C ALA A 80 18.21 -1.99 -3.21
N SER A 81 17.77 -3.24 -3.18
CA SER A 81 16.79 -3.77 -2.21
C SER A 81 15.48 -2.94 -2.14
N GLY A 82 15.02 -2.51 -3.29
CA GLY A 82 13.77 -1.73 -3.41
C GLY A 82 13.93 -0.22 -3.29
N LEU A 83 15.11 0.29 -2.94
CA LEU A 83 15.37 1.74 -2.82
C LEU A 83 15.06 2.50 -4.11
N ARG A 84 15.40 1.93 -5.27
CA ARG A 84 15.14 2.57 -6.56
C ARG A 84 13.64 2.82 -6.76
N ALA A 85 12.82 1.82 -6.51
CA ALA A 85 11.37 1.96 -6.65
C ALA A 85 10.79 2.92 -5.61
N ALA A 86 11.24 2.84 -4.34
CA ALA A 86 10.80 3.74 -3.28
C ALA A 86 11.12 5.20 -3.60
N LYS A 87 12.34 5.49 -4.03
CA LYS A 87 12.75 6.85 -4.42
C LYS A 87 11.97 7.37 -5.62
N PHE A 88 11.72 6.53 -6.62
CA PHE A 88 10.88 6.90 -7.74
C PHE A 88 9.46 7.24 -7.28
N LEU A 89 8.84 6.37 -6.48
CA LEU A 89 7.49 6.60 -5.95
C LEU A 89 7.40 7.86 -5.09
N TYR A 90 8.44 8.15 -4.30
CA TYR A 90 8.44 9.31 -3.41
C TYR A 90 8.70 10.63 -4.14
N ASN A 91 9.73 10.67 -4.98
CA ASN A 91 10.26 11.92 -5.53
C ASN A 91 9.78 12.26 -6.95
N VAL A 92 9.39 11.24 -7.75
CA VAL A 92 9.19 11.40 -9.20
C VAL A 92 7.78 11.05 -9.64
N ALA A 93 7.17 10.01 -9.04
CA ALA A 93 5.87 9.50 -9.46
C ALA A 93 4.77 10.57 -9.34
N ALA A 94 3.86 10.60 -10.30
CA ALA A 94 2.66 11.43 -10.23
C ALA A 94 1.83 11.08 -8.98
N LYS A 95 1.26 12.09 -8.33
CA LYS A 95 0.46 11.95 -7.09
C LYS A 95 -1.04 12.02 -7.38
N ASP A 96 -1.46 11.58 -8.55
CA ASP A 96 -2.83 11.65 -9.07
C ASP A 96 -3.60 10.33 -8.97
N GLY A 97 -3.09 9.35 -8.24
CA GLY A 97 -3.70 8.02 -8.08
C GLY A 97 -3.44 7.06 -9.25
N THR A 98 -2.74 7.47 -10.31
CA THR A 98 -2.44 6.60 -11.46
C THR A 98 -1.16 5.77 -11.31
N ILE A 99 -0.45 5.94 -10.19
CA ILE A 99 0.77 5.20 -9.87
C ILE A 99 0.66 4.58 -8.49
N MET A 100 0.98 3.29 -8.41
CA MET A 100 1.13 2.55 -7.17
C MET A 100 2.42 1.75 -7.18
N GLY A 101 2.83 1.24 -6.02
CA GLY A 101 4.03 0.42 -5.89
C GLY A 101 3.80 -0.83 -5.07
N VAL A 102 4.48 -1.91 -5.44
CA VAL A 102 4.71 -3.09 -4.60
C VAL A 102 6.19 -3.11 -4.27
N VAL A 103 6.48 -2.77 -3.03
CA VAL A 103 7.86 -2.62 -2.54
C VAL A 103 8.19 -3.68 -1.52
N GLN A 104 9.48 -3.96 -1.34
CA GLN A 104 9.96 -4.85 -0.29
C GLN A 104 9.66 -4.26 1.09
N ARG A 105 9.40 -5.10 2.07
CA ARG A 105 9.09 -4.70 3.45
C ARG A 105 10.18 -3.83 4.09
N SER A 106 11.45 -4.05 3.75
CA SER A 106 12.57 -3.23 4.22
C SER A 106 12.44 -1.74 3.87
N VAL A 107 11.76 -1.40 2.78
CA VAL A 107 11.55 -0.01 2.34
C VAL A 107 10.92 0.85 3.45
N ALA A 108 10.02 0.28 4.23
CA ALA A 108 9.37 1.02 5.33
C ALA A 108 10.36 1.45 6.42
N VAL A 109 11.39 0.65 6.68
CA VAL A 109 12.33 0.84 7.80
C VAL A 109 13.72 1.35 7.39
N GLN A 110 14.09 1.26 6.11
CA GLN A 110 15.40 1.69 5.63
C GLN A 110 15.81 3.11 6.04
N PRO A 111 14.95 4.15 6.03
CA PRO A 111 15.30 5.47 6.52
C PRO A 111 15.60 5.47 8.02
N ILE A 112 14.86 4.69 8.81
CA ILE A 112 15.01 4.59 10.28
C ILE A 112 16.33 3.87 10.62
N LEU A 113 16.73 2.89 9.82
CA LEU A 113 18.00 2.17 9.96
C LEU A 113 19.22 2.99 9.52
N GLY A 114 19.04 4.25 9.15
CA GLY A 114 20.12 5.14 8.77
C GLY A 114 20.76 4.81 7.41
N ILE A 115 20.07 4.10 6.55
CA ILE A 115 20.54 3.82 5.17
C ILE A 115 20.60 5.15 4.41
N LYS A 116 21.80 5.72 4.25
CA LYS A 116 22.03 7.03 3.61
C LYS A 116 21.40 7.16 2.22
N ALA A 117 21.30 6.05 1.50
CA ALA A 117 20.68 6.02 0.17
C ALA A 117 19.15 6.08 0.21
N ALA A 118 18.51 5.88 1.38
CA ALA A 118 17.06 5.94 1.58
C ALA A 118 16.61 7.41 1.74
N ASN A 119 16.74 8.17 0.66
CA ASN A 119 16.38 9.59 0.61
C ASN A 119 14.86 9.75 0.35
N TYR A 120 14.04 9.30 1.29
CA TYR A 120 12.59 9.43 1.34
C TYR A 120 12.10 9.30 2.78
N ASP A 121 10.90 9.79 3.04
CA ASP A 121 10.21 9.65 4.31
C ASP A 121 9.13 8.57 4.17
N SER A 122 9.36 7.40 4.78
CA SER A 122 8.43 6.28 4.69
C SER A 122 7.07 6.54 5.34
N SER A 123 6.98 7.49 6.28
CA SER A 123 5.72 7.89 6.91
C SER A 123 4.78 8.66 5.99
N LYS A 124 5.32 9.22 4.90
CA LYS A 124 4.56 9.99 3.91
C LYS A 124 4.04 9.16 2.73
N PHE A 125 4.28 7.86 2.72
CA PHE A 125 3.61 6.97 1.78
C PHE A 125 2.18 6.69 2.22
N ASN A 126 1.28 6.62 1.26
CA ASN A 126 -0.07 6.09 1.49
C ASN A 126 -0.02 4.56 1.44
N TRP A 127 0.26 3.93 2.58
CA TRP A 127 0.29 2.47 2.70
C TRP A 127 -1.12 1.90 2.60
N VAL A 128 -1.35 1.04 1.61
CA VAL A 128 -2.67 0.43 1.34
C VAL A 128 -2.82 -0.91 2.06
N GLY A 129 -1.72 -1.68 2.14
CA GLY A 129 -1.75 -2.99 2.79
C GLY A 129 -0.54 -3.84 2.44
N SER A 130 -0.58 -5.10 2.89
CA SER A 130 0.42 -6.12 2.59
C SER A 130 -0.23 -7.29 1.86
N THR A 131 0.52 -7.89 0.93
CA THR A 131 0.05 -9.06 0.17
C THR A 131 0.19 -10.37 0.93
N ASN A 132 1.05 -10.41 1.95
CA ASN A 132 1.26 -11.59 2.79
C ASN A 132 1.87 -11.21 4.15
N SER A 133 1.99 -12.21 5.02
CA SER A 133 2.76 -12.15 6.26
C SER A 133 3.80 -13.28 6.21
N GLU A 134 5.06 -12.94 6.42
CA GLU A 134 6.18 -13.86 6.32
C GLU A 134 6.98 -13.92 7.61
N VAL A 135 7.52 -15.11 7.89
CA VAL A 135 8.53 -15.34 8.92
C VAL A 135 9.85 -15.61 8.22
N SER A 136 10.90 -14.85 8.57
CA SER A 136 12.24 -15.10 8.05
C SER A 136 12.85 -16.34 8.72
N ALA A 137 13.52 -17.18 7.93
CA ALA A 137 14.25 -18.34 8.40
C ALA A 137 15.71 -18.24 7.96
N GLY A 138 16.63 -18.51 8.88
CA GLY A 138 18.04 -18.74 8.58
C GLY A 138 18.25 -20.21 8.23
N ILE A 139 19.00 -20.48 7.16
CA ILE A 139 19.33 -21.83 6.72
C ILE A 139 20.85 -21.93 6.63
N VAL A 140 21.40 -22.98 7.22
CA VAL A 140 22.82 -23.33 7.09
C VAL A 140 22.94 -24.73 6.53
N TRP A 141 24.01 -24.96 5.78
CA TRP A 141 24.29 -26.29 5.28
C TRP A 141 24.80 -27.19 6.41
N HIS A 142 24.57 -28.50 6.35
CA HIS A 142 24.90 -29.45 7.39
C HIS A 142 26.41 -29.54 7.77
N THR A 143 27.30 -29.07 6.89
CA THR A 143 28.74 -28.99 7.17
C THR A 143 29.20 -27.65 7.71
N SER A 144 28.30 -26.70 7.93
CA SER A 144 28.64 -25.39 8.51
C SER A 144 29.15 -25.58 9.95
N ALA A 145 30.14 -24.78 10.35
CA ALA A 145 30.59 -24.73 11.74
C ALA A 145 29.54 -24.21 12.72
N VAL A 146 28.58 -23.44 12.21
CA VAL A 146 27.44 -22.88 12.97
C VAL A 146 26.19 -23.67 12.61
N GLN A 147 25.60 -24.36 13.56
CA GLN A 147 24.43 -25.23 13.38
C GLN A 147 23.20 -24.75 14.14
N SER A 148 23.31 -23.75 15.02
CA SER A 148 22.19 -23.18 15.76
C SER A 148 22.31 -21.65 15.83
N PHE A 149 21.17 -20.99 16.09
CA PHE A 149 21.16 -19.54 16.24
C PHE A 149 22.03 -19.05 17.40
N ASP A 150 22.07 -19.78 18.52
CA ASP A 150 22.91 -19.43 19.68
C ASP A 150 24.41 -19.45 19.38
N GLN A 151 24.85 -20.27 18.43
CA GLN A 151 26.25 -20.29 18.01
C GLN A 151 26.63 -19.05 17.20
N THR A 152 25.70 -18.36 16.57
CA THR A 152 25.97 -17.11 15.82
C THR A 152 26.48 -15.99 16.72
N PHE A 153 26.17 -16.01 18.01
CA PHE A 153 26.68 -15.04 18.99
C PHE A 153 28.15 -15.34 19.42
N LYS A 154 28.66 -16.53 19.11
CA LYS A 154 29.98 -16.97 19.54
C LYS A 154 30.95 -17.19 18.38
N GLN A 155 30.44 -17.33 17.17
CA GLN A 155 31.22 -17.67 15.99
C GLN A 155 30.76 -16.83 14.79
N THR A 156 31.70 -16.44 13.94
CA THR A 156 31.42 -15.74 12.71
C THR A 156 30.77 -16.69 11.70
N LEU A 157 29.62 -16.29 11.17
CA LEU A 157 28.90 -16.95 10.09
C LEU A 157 28.79 -16.00 8.90
N ILE A 158 29.21 -16.46 7.73
CA ILE A 158 29.01 -15.74 6.48
C ILE A 158 27.67 -16.18 5.92
N VAL A 159 26.75 -15.24 5.80
CA VAL A 159 25.39 -15.47 5.28
C VAL A 159 25.16 -14.76 3.95
N GLY A 160 24.41 -15.38 3.07
CA GLY A 160 23.91 -14.72 1.87
C GLY A 160 22.63 -13.96 2.18
N SER A 161 22.50 -12.80 1.55
CA SER A 161 21.27 -12.00 1.61
C SER A 161 20.92 -11.41 0.25
N SER A 162 19.72 -10.88 0.09
CA SER A 162 19.29 -10.21 -1.15
C SER A 162 19.92 -8.82 -1.34
N GLY A 163 20.71 -8.34 -0.38
CA GLY A 163 21.44 -7.07 -0.43
C GLY A 163 21.60 -6.44 0.95
N ILE A 164 22.60 -5.53 1.09
CA ILE A 164 22.95 -4.88 2.37
C ILE A 164 21.76 -4.10 2.98
N ALA A 165 20.91 -3.51 2.14
CA ALA A 165 19.74 -2.77 2.59
C ALA A 165 18.45 -3.60 2.58
N SER A 166 18.57 -4.93 2.44
CA SER A 166 17.43 -5.83 2.53
C SER A 166 17.10 -6.15 3.98
N ASP A 167 15.92 -6.65 4.21
CA ASP A 167 15.45 -7.16 5.49
C ASP A 167 16.26 -8.38 6.00
N THR A 168 16.96 -9.08 5.11
CA THR A 168 17.83 -10.20 5.44
C THR A 168 19.31 -9.82 5.55
N GLY A 169 19.69 -8.58 5.24
CA GLY A 169 21.07 -8.11 5.25
C GLY A 169 21.34 -6.95 6.23
N ALA A 170 20.34 -6.51 6.98
CA ALA A 170 20.44 -5.35 7.88
C ALA A 170 20.67 -5.73 9.36
N PHE A 171 20.98 -7.00 9.64
CA PHE A 171 21.21 -7.52 11.01
C PHE A 171 22.62 -8.02 11.17
#